data_3037a6ebe63f11fa8c04fb011eb774bb
#
_entry.id   3037a6ebe63f11fa8c04fb011eb774bb
#
_cell.length_a   1.000
_cell.length_b   1.000
_cell.length_c   1.000
_cell.angle_alpha   90.00
_cell.angle_beta   90.00
_cell.angle_gamma   90.00
#
_symmetry.space_group_name_H-M   'P 1'
#
loop_
_entity.id
_entity.type
_entity.pdbx_description
1 polymer ?
#
loop_
_entity_poly.entity_id
_entity_poly.type
_entity_poly.pdbx_seq_one_letter_code
_entity_poly.pdbx_strand_id
1 'polypeptide(L)'
;MIHNIGYPDLVLNDQQLQSEIQGLTYFEEEFFENVLTNLNGRTQREMSMLGQTVNRSIWTTTPAVVNAYYSRNRNQIMFPAGILQPPFYHKFFPKALNFGGIGVVIGHEITHGFDDKGKQFDEQGNINQWWDSSSSTSFRDKAMCIINQYSQFLVAEAGTALNGLNTQVNIAIIIKIQLANKSLIF
;
A
#
# COMPACT_ATOMS: atom_id res chain seq x y z
N MET A 1 6.18 6.08 10.61
CA MET A 1 5.92 5.35 9.34
C MET A 1 7.25 5.08 8.66
N ILE A 2 7.52 3.83 8.26
CA ILE A 2 8.72 3.43 7.50
C ILE A 2 8.42 3.58 6.00
N HIS A 3 9.43 3.87 5.19
CA HIS A 3 9.29 3.98 3.74
C HIS A 3 10.31 3.10 3.01
N ASN A 4 9.85 2.38 2.00
CA ASN A 4 10.65 1.57 1.10
C ASN A 4 10.42 2.06 -0.33
N ILE A 5 11.49 2.42 -1.03
CA ILE A 5 11.43 3.05 -2.36
C ILE A 5 12.37 2.32 -3.32
N GLY A 6 11.87 1.97 -4.49
CA GLY A 6 12.63 1.33 -5.56
C GLY A 6 12.69 -0.19 -5.40
N TYR A 7 13.67 -0.69 -4.71
CA TYR A 7 13.92 -2.11 -4.50
C TYR A 7 14.71 -2.36 -3.21
N PRO A 8 14.65 -3.55 -2.61
CA PRO A 8 15.45 -3.90 -1.45
C PRO A 8 16.93 -4.07 -1.83
N ASP A 9 17.83 -3.72 -0.91
CA ASP A 9 19.29 -3.80 -1.13
C ASP A 9 19.76 -5.21 -1.49
N LEU A 10 19.03 -6.24 -1.04
CA LEU A 10 19.36 -7.63 -1.35
C LEU A 10 19.43 -7.93 -2.86
N VAL A 11 18.66 -7.20 -3.72
CA VAL A 11 18.70 -7.41 -5.17
C VAL A 11 20.02 -6.94 -5.81
N LEU A 12 20.83 -6.20 -5.08
CA LEU A 12 22.19 -5.77 -5.49
C LEU A 12 23.28 -6.75 -5.04
N ASN A 13 22.92 -7.81 -4.32
CA ASN A 13 23.86 -8.77 -3.76
C ASN A 13 23.52 -10.19 -4.24
N ASP A 14 24.27 -10.69 -5.21
CA ASP A 14 24.06 -12.00 -5.82
C ASP A 14 24.09 -13.14 -4.79
N GLN A 15 24.96 -13.07 -3.78
CA GLN A 15 25.02 -14.09 -2.74
C GLN A 15 23.75 -14.13 -1.89
N GLN A 16 23.19 -12.96 -1.57
CA GLN A 16 21.93 -12.89 -0.83
C GLN A 16 20.76 -13.36 -1.70
N LEU A 17 20.72 -13.02 -2.98
CA LEU A 17 19.72 -13.53 -3.90
C LEU A 17 19.79 -15.05 -4.03
N GLN A 18 20.99 -15.60 -4.16
CA GLN A 18 21.20 -17.06 -4.20
C GLN A 18 20.70 -17.74 -2.91
N SER A 19 20.89 -17.12 -1.74
CA SER A 19 20.42 -17.67 -0.47
C SER A 19 18.89 -17.76 -0.39
N GLU A 20 18.16 -16.84 -1.05
CA GLU A 20 16.69 -16.83 -1.09
C GLU A 20 16.09 -18.04 -1.83
N ILE A 21 16.82 -18.59 -2.80
CA ILE A 21 16.39 -19.74 -3.61
C ILE A 21 17.15 -21.01 -3.22
N GLN A 22 18.00 -20.95 -2.22
CA GLN A 22 18.77 -22.10 -1.77
C GLN A 22 17.85 -23.23 -1.31
N GLY A 23 18.09 -24.45 -1.81
CA GLY A 23 17.29 -25.64 -1.52
C GLY A 23 16.03 -25.79 -2.39
N LEU A 24 15.76 -24.86 -3.30
CA LEU A 24 14.72 -25.04 -4.31
C LEU A 24 15.34 -25.64 -5.57
N THR A 25 14.77 -26.74 -6.06
CA THR A 25 15.18 -27.40 -7.29
C THR A 25 14.05 -27.35 -8.29
N TYR A 26 14.36 -26.95 -9.52
CA TYR A 26 13.41 -26.81 -10.61
C TYR A 26 13.82 -27.66 -11.80
N PHE A 27 12.83 -28.19 -12.52
CA PHE A 27 13.03 -29.01 -13.72
C PHE A 27 12.26 -28.37 -14.89
N GLU A 28 12.89 -28.31 -16.06
CA GLU A 28 12.38 -27.59 -17.22
C GLU A 28 10.99 -28.07 -17.68
N GLU A 29 10.77 -29.40 -17.64
CA GLU A 29 9.53 -30.03 -18.10
C GLU A 29 8.44 -30.17 -17.01
N GLU A 30 8.72 -29.75 -15.75
CA GLU A 30 7.85 -30.02 -14.60
C GLU A 30 7.20 -28.74 -14.06
N PHE A 31 6.42 -28.07 -14.86
CA PHE A 31 5.79 -26.80 -14.46
C PHE A 31 4.98 -26.90 -13.16
N PHE A 32 4.13 -27.93 -13.05
CA PHE A 32 3.27 -28.10 -11.87
C PHE A 32 4.08 -28.33 -10.59
N GLU A 33 5.06 -29.23 -10.64
CA GLU A 33 5.94 -29.54 -9.50
C GLU A 33 6.81 -28.33 -9.12
N ASN A 34 7.24 -27.54 -10.08
CA ASN A 34 7.95 -26.29 -9.86
C ASN A 34 7.07 -25.26 -9.12
N VAL A 35 5.77 -25.19 -9.46
CA VAL A 35 4.81 -24.33 -8.74
C VAL A 35 4.65 -24.80 -7.28
N LEU A 36 4.51 -26.12 -7.05
CA LEU A 36 4.41 -26.69 -5.70
C LEU A 36 5.68 -26.44 -4.89
N THR A 37 6.85 -26.57 -5.50
CA THR A 37 8.15 -26.25 -4.88
C THR A 37 8.21 -24.80 -4.42
N ASN A 38 7.79 -23.85 -5.25
CA ASN A 38 7.69 -22.44 -4.88
C ASN A 38 6.72 -22.18 -3.73
N LEU A 39 5.53 -22.77 -3.79
CA LEU A 39 4.51 -22.63 -2.73
C LEU A 39 5.02 -23.19 -1.40
N ASN A 40 5.66 -24.34 -1.42
CA ASN A 40 6.25 -24.96 -0.22
C ASN A 40 7.38 -24.10 0.35
N GLY A 41 8.32 -23.65 -0.47
CA GLY A 41 9.40 -22.75 -0.04
C GLY A 41 8.88 -21.46 0.57
N ARG A 42 7.85 -20.87 -0.03
CA ARG A 42 7.17 -19.68 0.52
C ARG A 42 6.52 -19.97 1.88
N THR A 43 5.77 -21.07 1.98
CA THR A 43 5.10 -21.46 3.22
C THR A 43 6.10 -21.71 4.35
N GLN A 44 7.20 -22.42 4.06
CA GLN A 44 8.25 -22.65 5.05
C GLN A 44 8.87 -21.34 5.54
N ARG A 45 9.11 -20.38 4.63
CA ARG A 45 9.63 -19.06 5.00
C ARG A 45 8.64 -18.29 5.86
N GLU A 46 7.35 -18.28 5.51
CA GLU A 46 6.31 -17.63 6.31
C GLU A 46 6.19 -18.27 7.71
N MET A 47 6.24 -19.60 7.79
CA MET A 47 6.20 -20.32 9.07
C MET A 47 7.44 -20.06 9.93
N SER A 48 8.62 -19.91 9.34
CA SER A 48 9.85 -19.59 10.07
C SER A 48 9.81 -18.23 10.78
N MET A 49 8.91 -17.33 10.36
CA MET A 49 8.72 -16.01 10.99
C MET A 49 7.84 -16.07 12.25
N LEU A 50 7.15 -17.18 12.48
CA LEU A 50 6.29 -17.32 13.67
C LEU A 50 7.11 -17.22 14.96
N GLY A 51 6.64 -16.42 15.89
CA GLY A 51 7.32 -16.16 17.17
C GLY A 51 8.53 -15.23 17.08
N GLN A 52 8.87 -14.72 15.90
CA GLN A 52 9.92 -13.72 15.74
C GLN A 52 9.36 -12.29 15.83
N THR A 53 10.21 -11.36 16.25
CA THR A 53 9.85 -9.92 16.21
C THR A 53 9.62 -9.50 14.77
N VAL A 54 8.56 -8.72 14.54
CA VAL A 54 8.20 -8.22 13.20
C VAL A 54 9.33 -7.35 12.63
N ASN A 55 9.95 -7.81 11.57
CA ASN A 55 10.88 -6.99 10.80
C ASN A 55 10.09 -6.06 9.86
N ARG A 56 10.03 -4.79 10.23
CA ARG A 56 9.26 -3.76 9.51
C ARG A 56 9.94 -3.28 8.23
N SER A 57 11.18 -3.68 7.95
CA SER A 57 11.94 -3.30 6.75
C SER A 57 11.77 -4.29 5.58
N ILE A 58 11.13 -5.43 5.81
CA ILE A 58 10.94 -6.46 4.78
C ILE A 58 10.01 -5.94 3.68
N TRP A 59 10.42 -6.19 2.43
CA TRP A 59 9.59 -6.00 1.27
C TRP A 59 8.54 -7.12 1.15
N THR A 60 7.28 -6.73 0.91
CA THR A 60 6.15 -7.67 0.76
C THR A 60 5.73 -7.89 -0.67
N THR A 61 6.36 -7.18 -1.60
CA THR A 61 6.08 -7.27 -3.04
C THR A 61 7.38 -7.18 -3.84
N THR A 62 7.31 -7.53 -5.13
CA THR A 62 8.47 -7.42 -6.02
C THR A 62 8.67 -6.01 -6.52
N PRO A 63 9.91 -5.59 -6.84
CA PRO A 63 10.19 -4.27 -7.39
C PRO A 63 9.54 -3.99 -8.75
N ALA A 64 9.18 -5.03 -9.52
CA ALA A 64 8.65 -4.91 -10.87
C ALA A 64 7.18 -4.49 -10.93
N VAL A 65 6.47 -4.49 -9.80
CA VAL A 65 5.03 -4.20 -9.77
C VAL A 65 4.77 -2.70 -9.94
N VAL A 66 3.83 -2.36 -10.84
CA VAL A 66 3.35 -0.98 -11.05
C VAL A 66 2.22 -0.70 -10.06
N ASN A 67 2.58 -0.49 -8.81
CA ASN A 67 1.66 -0.15 -7.73
C ASN A 67 2.42 0.48 -6.57
N ALA A 68 1.67 0.96 -5.54
CA ALA A 68 2.19 1.38 -4.25
C ALA A 68 1.36 0.72 -3.14
N TYR A 69 1.89 0.67 -1.93
CA TYR A 69 1.25 -0.06 -0.83
C TYR A 69 1.46 0.63 0.50
N TYR A 70 0.45 0.50 1.37
CA TYR A 70 0.57 0.75 2.81
C TYR A 70 0.31 -0.54 3.61
N SER A 71 1.25 -0.92 4.45
CA SER A 71 1.13 -2.05 5.38
C SER A 71 0.78 -1.54 6.79
N ARG A 72 -0.45 -1.82 7.26
CA ARG A 72 -0.97 -1.37 8.56
C ARG A 72 -0.18 -1.93 9.72
N ASN A 73 0.02 -3.25 9.73
CA ASN A 73 0.74 -3.97 10.78
C ASN A 73 2.25 -3.68 10.84
N ARG A 74 2.80 -3.00 9.83
CA ARG A 74 4.20 -2.55 9.80
C ARG A 74 4.33 -1.04 9.87
N ASN A 75 3.23 -0.32 9.72
CA ASN A 75 3.21 1.13 9.53
C ASN A 75 4.25 1.56 8.49
N GLN A 76 4.14 0.98 7.30
CA GLN A 76 5.12 1.05 6.23
C GLN A 76 4.46 1.42 4.91
N ILE A 77 5.01 2.39 4.19
CA ILE A 77 4.69 2.69 2.79
C ILE A 77 5.75 2.09 1.87
N MET A 78 5.32 1.61 0.71
CA MET A 78 6.19 0.96 -0.26
C MET A 78 5.89 1.43 -1.68
N PHE A 79 6.94 1.86 -2.39
CA PHE A 79 6.89 2.32 -3.77
C PHE A 79 7.87 1.50 -4.61
N PRO A 80 7.46 0.35 -5.17
CA PRO A 80 8.30 -0.44 -6.07
C PRO A 80 8.82 0.36 -7.26
N ALA A 81 9.97 -0.03 -7.79
CA ALA A 81 10.58 0.63 -8.95
C ALA A 81 9.64 0.70 -10.16
N GLY A 82 8.75 -0.29 -10.31
CA GLY A 82 7.78 -0.37 -11.40
C GLY A 82 6.84 0.83 -11.50
N ILE A 83 6.50 1.51 -10.37
CA ILE A 83 5.65 2.70 -10.41
C ILE A 83 6.45 4.00 -10.63
N LEU A 84 7.79 3.97 -10.45
CA LEU A 84 8.66 5.14 -10.57
C LEU A 84 9.01 5.45 -12.02
N GLN A 85 7.99 5.50 -12.87
CA GLN A 85 8.09 5.77 -14.30
C GLN A 85 6.87 6.59 -14.79
N PRO A 86 6.93 7.18 -15.99
CA PRO A 86 5.78 7.86 -16.58
C PRO A 86 4.54 6.95 -16.64
N PRO A 87 3.34 7.49 -16.38
CA PRO A 87 3.04 8.91 -16.17
C PRO A 87 3.23 9.40 -14.71
N PHE A 88 3.61 8.54 -13.76
CA PHE A 88 3.66 8.87 -12.33
C PHE A 88 4.89 9.69 -11.96
N TYR A 89 6.06 9.32 -12.47
CA TYR A 89 7.33 9.95 -12.14
C TYR A 89 8.32 9.95 -13.31
N HIS A 90 9.05 11.04 -13.44
CA HIS A 90 10.27 11.04 -14.25
C HIS A 90 11.23 12.11 -13.73
N LYS A 91 12.54 11.80 -13.70
CA LYS A 91 13.58 12.69 -13.17
C LYS A 91 13.68 14.04 -13.91
N PHE A 92 13.27 14.06 -15.16
CA PHE A 92 13.26 15.28 -16.00
C PHE A 92 11.90 15.96 -16.11
N PHE A 93 10.87 15.45 -15.45
CA PHE A 93 9.59 16.14 -15.39
C PHE A 93 9.72 17.42 -14.54
N PRO A 94 9.02 18.48 -14.88
CA PRO A 94 8.83 19.61 -13.97
C PRO A 94 8.33 19.09 -12.60
N LYS A 95 8.80 19.71 -11.51
CA LYS A 95 8.41 19.31 -10.15
C LYS A 95 6.89 19.19 -9.98
N ALA A 96 6.14 20.15 -10.56
CA ALA A 96 4.68 20.14 -10.49
C ALA A 96 4.05 18.87 -11.08
N LEU A 97 4.61 18.32 -12.18
CA LEU A 97 4.13 17.05 -12.74
C LEU A 97 4.44 15.87 -11.84
N ASN A 98 5.63 15.80 -11.24
CA ASN A 98 5.96 14.73 -10.29
C ASN A 98 5.10 14.82 -9.02
N PHE A 99 4.83 16.03 -8.50
CA PHE A 99 3.92 16.19 -7.36
C PHE A 99 2.47 15.86 -7.72
N GLY A 100 2.02 16.18 -8.93
CA GLY A 100 0.69 15.81 -9.43
C GLY A 100 0.55 14.33 -9.80
N GLY A 101 1.65 13.66 -10.14
CA GLY A 101 1.72 12.23 -10.44
C GLY A 101 1.99 11.39 -9.20
N ILE A 102 3.27 11.03 -8.97
CA ILE A 102 3.64 10.16 -7.85
C ILE A 102 3.32 10.76 -6.49
N GLY A 103 3.34 12.09 -6.34
CA GLY A 103 3.00 12.77 -5.09
C GLY A 103 1.56 12.50 -4.64
N VAL A 104 0.62 12.36 -5.60
CA VAL A 104 -0.76 11.96 -5.30
C VAL A 104 -0.79 10.53 -4.77
N VAL A 105 -0.04 9.61 -5.36
CA VAL A 105 0.05 8.23 -4.90
C VAL A 105 0.68 8.15 -3.50
N ILE A 106 1.75 8.91 -3.25
CA ILE A 106 2.38 9.00 -1.93
C ILE A 106 1.38 9.47 -0.87
N GLY A 107 0.62 10.53 -1.16
CA GLY A 107 -0.45 10.99 -0.26
C GLY A 107 -1.52 9.93 -0.01
N HIS A 108 -1.79 9.06 -1.02
CA HIS A 108 -2.70 7.93 -0.88
C HIS A 108 -2.19 6.91 0.14
N GLU A 109 -1.02 6.44 -0.01
CA GLU A 109 -0.47 5.44 0.91
C GLU A 109 -0.34 5.98 2.33
N ILE A 110 0.07 7.24 2.50
CA ILE A 110 0.11 7.88 3.81
C ILE A 110 -1.28 7.93 4.44
N THR A 111 -2.31 8.27 3.65
CA THR A 111 -3.68 8.39 4.15
C THR A 111 -4.28 7.04 4.58
N HIS A 112 -3.83 5.92 3.99
CA HIS A 112 -4.22 4.59 4.43
C HIS A 112 -3.86 4.29 5.89
N GLY A 113 -2.86 4.98 6.46
CA GLY A 113 -2.55 4.92 7.88
C GLY A 113 -3.64 5.51 8.79
N PHE A 114 -4.54 6.32 8.23
CA PHE A 114 -5.58 7.06 8.95
C PHE A 114 -6.99 6.80 8.40
N ASP A 115 -7.17 5.86 7.46
CA ASP A 115 -8.49 5.47 6.97
C ASP A 115 -9.29 4.69 8.04
N ASP A 116 -10.48 4.21 7.70
CA ASP A 116 -11.37 3.48 8.60
C ASP A 116 -10.74 2.23 9.21
N LYS A 117 -9.82 1.60 8.48
CA LYS A 117 -9.08 0.42 8.94
C LYS A 117 -7.72 0.78 9.53
N GLY A 118 -6.97 1.69 8.89
CA GLY A 118 -5.63 2.07 9.33
C GLY A 118 -5.60 2.76 10.68
N LYS A 119 -6.61 3.57 10.99
CA LYS A 119 -6.74 4.25 12.30
C LYS A 119 -6.82 3.32 13.51
N GLN A 120 -7.08 2.03 13.30
CA GLN A 120 -7.12 1.02 14.35
C GLN A 120 -5.73 0.54 14.77
N PHE A 121 -4.69 0.91 14.02
CA PHE A 121 -3.31 0.52 14.28
C PHE A 121 -2.53 1.71 14.81
N ASP A 122 -1.70 1.47 15.83
CA ASP A 122 -0.78 2.46 16.37
C ASP A 122 0.50 2.61 15.51
N GLU A 123 1.44 3.43 15.95
CA GLU A 123 2.68 3.68 15.22
C GLU A 123 3.58 2.44 15.11
N GLN A 124 3.43 1.46 16.00
CA GLN A 124 4.14 0.18 15.97
C GLN A 124 3.46 -0.84 15.07
N GLY A 125 2.21 -0.60 14.64
CA GLY A 125 1.42 -1.50 13.83
C GLY A 125 0.60 -2.51 14.63
N ASN A 126 0.41 -2.27 15.92
CA ASN A 126 -0.46 -3.05 16.78
C ASN A 126 -1.88 -2.49 16.75
N ILE A 127 -2.89 -3.37 16.87
CA ILE A 127 -4.28 -2.93 17.05
C ILE A 127 -4.39 -2.28 18.43
N ASN A 128 -4.67 -0.98 18.44
CA ASN A 128 -4.72 -0.17 19.64
C ASN A 128 -5.68 1.02 19.49
N GLN A 129 -6.51 1.26 20.50
CA GLN A 129 -7.40 2.43 20.53
C GLN A 129 -6.62 3.66 21.00
N TRP A 130 -5.92 4.34 20.09
CA TRP A 130 -5.07 5.49 20.39
C TRP A 130 -5.72 6.86 20.08
N TRP A 131 -6.87 6.85 19.40
CA TRP A 131 -7.64 8.06 19.12
C TRP A 131 -8.49 8.43 20.32
N ASP A 132 -8.50 9.72 20.66
CA ASP A 132 -9.46 10.25 21.63
C ASP A 132 -10.89 10.27 21.07
N SER A 133 -11.87 10.45 21.97
CA SER A 133 -13.29 10.42 21.60
C SER A 133 -13.68 11.55 20.66
N SER A 134 -13.07 12.74 20.80
CA SER A 134 -13.38 13.92 19.98
C SER A 134 -12.86 13.75 18.57
N SER A 135 -11.62 13.26 18.40
CA SER A 135 -11.01 12.92 17.10
C SER A 135 -11.78 11.81 16.39
N SER A 136 -12.19 10.76 17.12
CA SER A 136 -13.00 9.66 16.59
C SER A 136 -14.36 10.13 16.08
N THR A 137 -15.02 11.04 16.79
CA THR A 137 -16.31 11.61 16.39
C THR A 137 -16.13 12.50 15.15
N SER A 138 -15.16 13.40 15.17
CA SER A 138 -14.87 14.28 14.03
C SER A 138 -14.51 13.49 12.75
N PHE A 139 -13.75 12.41 12.88
CA PHE A 139 -13.46 11.51 11.76
C PHE A 139 -14.75 10.90 11.20
N ARG A 140 -15.62 10.37 12.06
CA ARG A 140 -16.89 9.75 11.65
C ARG A 140 -17.79 10.75 10.91
N ASP A 141 -17.93 11.97 11.42
CA ASP A 141 -18.76 13.00 10.79
C ASP A 141 -18.25 13.34 9.38
N LYS A 142 -16.93 13.46 9.20
CA LYS A 142 -16.32 13.67 7.88
C LYS A 142 -16.48 12.46 6.96
N ALA A 143 -16.35 11.25 7.48
CA ALA A 143 -16.56 10.03 6.74
C ALA A 143 -18.00 9.90 6.24
N MET A 144 -18.99 10.26 7.07
CA MET A 144 -20.41 10.28 6.70
C MET A 144 -20.71 11.18 5.50
N CYS A 145 -20.02 12.31 5.38
CA CYS A 145 -20.15 13.20 4.21
C CYS A 145 -19.81 12.45 2.91
N ILE A 146 -18.71 11.67 2.91
CA ILE A 146 -18.27 10.88 1.76
C ILE A 146 -19.24 9.73 1.47
N ILE A 147 -19.64 9.00 2.51
CA ILE A 147 -20.60 7.90 2.40
C ILE A 147 -21.90 8.40 1.75
N ASN A 148 -22.43 9.52 2.23
CA ASN A 148 -23.66 10.11 1.70
C ASN A 148 -23.49 10.55 0.25
N GLN A 149 -22.37 11.18 -0.11
CA GLN A 149 -22.07 11.59 -1.47
C GLN A 149 -22.06 10.39 -2.42
N TYR A 150 -21.32 9.35 -2.10
CA TYR A 150 -21.22 8.16 -2.97
C TYR A 150 -22.52 7.36 -3.03
N SER A 151 -23.33 7.35 -1.97
CA SER A 151 -24.64 6.70 -1.96
C SER A 151 -25.66 7.34 -2.90
N GLN A 152 -25.37 8.53 -3.43
CA GLN A 152 -26.24 9.20 -4.41
C GLN A 152 -25.91 8.83 -5.87
N PHE A 153 -24.75 8.20 -6.12
CA PHE A 153 -24.39 7.80 -7.48
C PHE A 153 -25.15 6.55 -7.91
N LEU A 154 -26.00 6.73 -8.93
CA LEU A 154 -26.72 5.64 -9.58
C LEU A 154 -25.83 4.97 -10.64
N VAL A 155 -25.70 3.66 -10.57
CA VAL A 155 -25.09 2.84 -11.62
C VAL A 155 -26.21 2.45 -12.57
N ALA A 156 -26.35 3.18 -13.68
CA ALA A 156 -27.48 3.07 -14.60
C ALA A 156 -27.64 1.64 -15.14
N GLU A 157 -26.53 0.98 -15.47
CA GLU A 157 -26.50 -0.38 -16.02
C GLU A 157 -26.98 -1.43 -15.00
N ALA A 158 -26.79 -1.16 -13.71
CA ALA A 158 -27.22 -2.06 -12.62
C ALA A 158 -28.56 -1.67 -12.00
N GLY A 159 -29.11 -0.51 -12.35
CA GLY A 159 -30.35 0.01 -11.79
C GLY A 159 -30.33 0.26 -10.28
N THR A 160 -29.13 0.40 -9.68
CA THR A 160 -28.98 0.56 -8.24
C THR A 160 -27.96 1.64 -7.88
N ALA A 161 -28.09 2.23 -6.69
CA ALA A 161 -27.10 3.18 -6.17
C ALA A 161 -25.89 2.46 -5.58
N LEU A 162 -24.73 3.13 -5.59
CA LEU A 162 -23.53 2.66 -4.92
C LEU A 162 -23.76 2.53 -3.40
N ASN A 163 -23.19 1.50 -2.82
CA ASN A 163 -23.10 1.42 -1.35
C ASN A 163 -21.97 2.32 -0.85
N GLY A 164 -22.32 3.51 -0.38
CA GLY A 164 -21.36 4.49 0.12
C GLY A 164 -20.51 3.98 1.29
N LEU A 165 -20.96 3.01 2.08
CA LEU A 165 -20.16 2.40 3.14
C LEU A 165 -18.91 1.71 2.60
N ASN A 166 -18.98 1.12 1.41
CA ASN A 166 -17.84 0.48 0.77
C ASN A 166 -16.82 1.48 0.18
N THR A 167 -17.17 2.77 0.15
CA THR A 167 -16.33 3.84 -0.41
C THR A 167 -15.48 4.56 0.64
N GLN A 168 -15.51 4.15 1.91
CA GLN A 168 -14.74 4.79 3.00
C GLN A 168 -13.23 4.78 2.74
N VAL A 169 -12.71 3.81 2.00
CA VAL A 169 -11.31 3.79 1.53
C VAL A 169 -11.01 4.99 0.62
N ASN A 170 -12.02 5.54 -0.06
CA ASN A 170 -11.88 6.71 -0.93
C ASN A 170 -11.77 8.04 -0.15
N ILE A 171 -11.94 8.04 1.18
CA ILE A 171 -11.62 9.21 2.03
C ILE A 171 -10.17 9.63 1.79
N ALA A 172 -9.28 8.66 1.61
CA ALA A 172 -7.91 8.87 1.20
C ALA A 172 -7.79 9.68 -0.11
N ILE A 173 -8.66 9.48 -1.07
CA ILE A 173 -8.63 10.17 -2.38
C ILE A 173 -9.05 11.64 -2.25
N ILE A 174 -10.02 11.95 -1.41
CA ILE A 174 -10.57 13.31 -1.29
C ILE A 174 -9.64 14.24 -0.52
N ILE A 175 -9.00 13.75 0.55
CA ILE A 175 -7.97 14.49 1.27
C ILE A 175 -6.81 14.87 0.32
N LYS A 176 -6.49 14.03 -0.67
CA LYS A 176 -5.49 14.30 -1.70
C LYS A 176 -5.83 15.47 -2.61
N ILE A 177 -7.07 15.51 -3.12
CA ILE A 177 -7.50 16.58 -4.01
C ILE A 177 -7.43 17.91 -3.27
N GLN A 178 -7.77 17.92 -1.98
CA GLN A 178 -7.67 19.13 -1.15
C GLN A 178 -6.22 19.52 -0.81
N LEU A 179 -5.33 18.55 -0.59
CA LEU A 179 -3.91 18.81 -0.35
C LEU A 179 -3.18 19.21 -1.63
N ALA A 180 -3.47 18.57 -2.77
CA ALA A 180 -2.93 18.96 -4.07
C ALA A 180 -3.37 20.36 -4.47
N ASN A 181 -4.64 20.73 -4.25
CA ASN A 181 -5.14 22.09 -4.51
C ASN A 181 -4.53 23.16 -3.59
N LYS A 182 -4.10 22.81 -2.36
CA LYS A 182 -3.38 23.73 -1.48
C LYS A 182 -1.90 23.86 -1.82
N SER A 183 -1.27 22.83 -2.37
CA SER A 183 0.15 22.86 -2.76
C SER A 183 0.40 23.49 -4.15
N LEU A 184 -0.65 23.73 -4.95
CA LEU A 184 -0.59 24.47 -6.20
C LEU A 184 -0.70 25.99 -6.02
N ILE A 185 -0.88 26.47 -4.76
CA ILE A 185 -1.04 27.90 -4.42
C ILE A 185 0.25 28.49 -3.79
N PHE A 186 1.36 27.71 -3.74
CA PHE A 186 2.68 28.19 -3.28
C PHE A 186 3.77 27.97 -4.31
#